data_d54222b451d843cca860f9b38dbd94f1
#
_entry.id   d54222b451d843cca860f9b38dbd94f1
#
_cell.length_a   1.000
_cell.length_b   1.000
_cell.length_c   1.000
_cell.angle_alpha   90.00
_cell.angle_beta   90.00
_cell.angle_gamma   90.00
#
_symmetry.space_group_name_H-M   'P 1'
#
loop_
_entity.id
_entity.type
_entity.pdbx_description
1 polymer ?
#
loop_
_entity_poly.entity_id
_entity_poly.type
_entity_poly.pdbx_seq_one_letter_code
_entity_poly.pdbx_strand_id
1 'polypeptide(L)'
;MKAVIFDMDGVIVDTEPYNMRRVYEYVHFQQPNAKLEDMYQNAGRVKKDVWIRIASVIGQNRGWEETRSDYETNWKPSHPFEIPYKEIFRKDTITILKWARENGMKTAVASSTAYEKVKEILTEVQVVPYLDVITSGEFFERSKPDPAIYLKTAEVLGVSPGDCVAIEDSTAGITAASRAGMKVIALKDDRFGFDRSLADDEIDSLGDFIEHYQRLINK
;
A
#
# COMPACT_ATOMS: atom_id res chain seq x y z
N MET A 1 -7.00 14.48 16.70
CA MET A 1 -7.21 13.87 15.37
C MET A 1 -8.66 13.52 15.17
N LYS A 2 -9.17 13.61 13.92
CA LYS A 2 -10.59 13.40 13.58
C LYS A 2 -10.77 12.27 12.56
N ALA A 3 -9.70 11.78 11.97
CA ALA A 3 -9.76 10.66 11.03
C ALA A 3 -8.53 9.75 11.10
N VAL A 4 -8.75 8.45 10.82
CA VAL A 4 -7.71 7.45 10.55
C VAL A 4 -7.85 7.00 9.10
N ILE A 5 -6.77 7.10 8.33
CA ILE A 5 -6.73 6.72 6.92
C ILE A 5 -5.68 5.62 6.75
N PHE A 6 -6.11 4.47 6.27
CA PHE A 6 -5.24 3.33 6.03
C PHE A 6 -4.78 3.30 4.58
N ASP A 7 -3.53 2.97 4.32
CA ASP A 7 -3.20 2.24 3.09
C ASP A 7 -3.78 0.83 3.15
N MET A 8 -3.85 0.14 2.01
CA MET A 8 -4.38 -1.21 1.94
C MET A 8 -3.27 -2.26 1.81
N ASP A 9 -2.48 -2.13 0.75
CA ASP A 9 -1.45 -3.11 0.38
C ASP A 9 -0.23 -2.97 1.29
N GLY A 10 0.11 -4.03 2.03
CA GLY A 10 1.15 -3.99 3.07
C GLY A 10 0.65 -3.57 4.46
N VAL A 11 -0.47 -2.81 4.54
CA VAL A 11 -1.05 -2.35 5.81
C VAL A 11 -2.25 -3.19 6.26
N ILE A 12 -3.32 -3.23 5.48
CA ILE A 12 -4.53 -4.02 5.80
C ILE A 12 -4.31 -5.49 5.42
N VAL A 13 -3.73 -5.73 4.27
CA VAL A 13 -3.39 -7.05 3.73
C VAL A 13 -1.92 -7.09 3.34
N ASP A 14 -1.21 -8.14 3.75
CA ASP A 14 0.23 -8.31 3.48
C ASP A 14 0.48 -8.83 2.06
N THR A 15 0.18 -7.99 1.07
CA THR A 15 0.20 -8.36 -0.36
C THR A 15 1.59 -8.29 -1.01
N GLU A 16 2.55 -7.57 -0.44
CA GLU A 16 3.85 -7.33 -1.07
C GLU A 16 4.61 -8.63 -1.43
N PRO A 17 4.73 -9.65 -0.56
CA PRO A 17 5.38 -10.91 -0.93
C PRO A 17 4.73 -11.60 -2.13
N TYR A 18 3.40 -11.54 -2.21
CA TYR A 18 2.63 -12.17 -3.30
C TYR A 18 2.79 -11.41 -4.61
N ASN A 19 2.77 -10.08 -4.57
CA ASN A 19 3.01 -9.23 -5.73
C ASN A 19 4.42 -9.47 -6.30
N MET A 20 5.43 -9.57 -5.43
CA MET A 20 6.80 -9.85 -5.84
C MET A 20 6.95 -11.27 -6.40
N ARG A 21 6.33 -12.26 -5.78
CA ARG A 21 6.36 -13.64 -6.26
C ARG A 21 5.73 -13.76 -7.65
N ARG A 22 4.59 -13.13 -7.89
CA ARG A 22 3.92 -13.13 -9.19
C ARG A 22 4.80 -12.55 -10.30
N VAL A 23 5.50 -11.45 -10.00
CA VAL A 23 6.46 -10.86 -10.94
C VAL A 23 7.69 -11.74 -11.11
N TYR A 24 8.17 -12.35 -10.03
CA TYR A 24 9.28 -13.30 -10.07
C TYR A 24 8.99 -14.49 -10.96
N GLU A 25 7.80 -15.08 -10.93
CA GLU A 25 7.43 -16.21 -11.79
C GLU A 25 7.57 -15.85 -13.27
N TYR A 26 7.18 -14.64 -13.68
CA TYR A 26 7.41 -14.13 -15.03
C TYR A 26 8.89 -14.00 -15.36
N VAL A 27 9.64 -13.37 -14.46
CA VAL A 27 11.08 -13.16 -14.65
C VAL A 27 11.83 -14.49 -14.71
N HIS A 28 11.52 -15.42 -13.83
CA HIS A 28 12.15 -16.73 -13.75
C HIS A 28 11.86 -17.59 -15.00
N PHE A 29 10.66 -17.48 -15.57
CA PHE A 29 10.32 -18.13 -16.84
C PHE A 29 11.19 -17.62 -17.99
N GLN A 30 11.46 -16.30 -18.04
CA GLN A 30 12.32 -15.68 -19.06
C GLN A 30 13.81 -15.88 -18.77
N GLN A 31 14.20 -15.91 -17.51
CA GLN A 31 15.57 -16.01 -17.02
C GLN A 31 15.63 -17.00 -15.83
N PRO A 32 15.87 -18.29 -16.08
CA PRO A 32 15.85 -19.32 -15.03
C PRO A 32 16.86 -19.14 -13.89
N ASN A 33 17.89 -18.32 -14.08
CA ASN A 33 18.89 -18.03 -13.04
C ASN A 33 18.46 -16.86 -12.11
N ALA A 34 17.36 -16.18 -12.40
CA ALA A 34 16.84 -15.12 -11.54
C ALA A 34 16.40 -15.69 -10.18
N LYS A 35 16.61 -14.93 -9.11
CA LYS A 35 16.22 -15.30 -7.75
C LYS A 35 15.07 -14.42 -7.25
N LEU A 36 14.26 -14.96 -6.34
CA LEU A 36 13.14 -14.20 -5.74
C LEU A 36 13.66 -12.96 -4.97
N GLU A 37 14.81 -13.09 -4.31
CA GLU A 37 15.44 -12.00 -3.57
C GLU A 37 15.79 -10.80 -4.45
N ASP A 38 16.04 -11.03 -5.76
CA ASP A 38 16.27 -9.95 -6.72
C ASP A 38 15.02 -9.08 -6.89
N MET A 39 13.83 -9.62 -6.66
CA MET A 39 12.57 -8.90 -6.74
C MET A 39 12.34 -7.99 -5.53
N TYR A 40 12.81 -8.35 -4.35
CA TYR A 40 12.67 -7.54 -3.13
C TYR A 40 13.31 -6.16 -3.25
N GLN A 41 14.35 -6.04 -4.07
CA GLN A 41 14.97 -4.75 -4.38
C GLN A 41 14.06 -3.82 -5.20
N ASN A 42 12.91 -4.29 -5.66
CA ASN A 42 11.92 -3.49 -6.39
C ASN A 42 10.92 -2.80 -5.46
N ALA A 43 10.86 -3.21 -4.20
CA ALA A 43 9.93 -2.65 -3.23
C ALA A 43 10.12 -1.13 -3.06
N GLY A 44 9.02 -0.41 -2.98
CA GLY A 44 9.01 1.05 -2.80
C GLY A 44 9.52 1.86 -4.00
N ARG A 45 9.92 1.22 -5.10
CA ARG A 45 10.34 1.93 -6.30
C ARG A 45 9.15 2.37 -7.16
N VAL A 46 9.35 3.44 -7.91
CA VAL A 46 8.40 3.87 -8.94
C VAL A 46 8.25 2.77 -9.99
N LYS A 47 7.02 2.51 -10.45
CA LYS A 47 6.71 1.44 -11.42
C LYS A 47 7.67 1.38 -12.62
N LYS A 48 8.05 2.55 -13.16
CA LYS A 48 9.00 2.64 -14.27
C LYS A 48 10.36 2.02 -13.92
N ASP A 49 10.91 2.37 -12.77
CA ASP A 49 12.24 1.89 -12.33
C ASP A 49 12.22 0.39 -12.05
N VAL A 50 11.11 -0.11 -11.51
CA VAL A 50 10.88 -1.56 -11.35
C VAL A 50 10.99 -2.27 -12.70
N TRP A 51 10.29 -1.78 -13.72
CA TRP A 51 10.28 -2.44 -15.04
C TRP A 51 11.58 -2.26 -15.81
N ILE A 52 12.30 -1.15 -15.64
CA ILE A 52 13.66 -0.97 -16.17
C ILE A 52 14.57 -2.06 -15.56
N ARG A 53 14.50 -2.29 -14.26
CA ARG A 53 15.28 -3.31 -13.60
C ARG A 53 14.90 -4.73 -14.02
N ILE A 54 13.60 -5.04 -14.09
CA ILE A 54 13.09 -6.33 -14.57
C ILE A 54 13.60 -6.61 -15.99
N ALA A 55 13.49 -5.65 -16.90
CA ALA A 55 13.98 -5.78 -18.27
C ALA A 55 15.50 -6.05 -18.30
N SER A 56 16.26 -5.37 -17.42
CA SER A 56 17.71 -5.61 -17.27
C SER A 56 18.03 -7.02 -16.79
N VAL A 57 17.27 -7.56 -15.84
CA VAL A 57 17.44 -8.93 -15.34
C VAL A 57 17.11 -9.96 -16.42
N ILE A 58 16.05 -9.75 -17.19
CA ILE A 58 15.66 -10.63 -18.31
C ILE A 58 16.70 -10.59 -19.45
N GLY A 59 17.28 -9.43 -19.72
CA GLY A 59 18.46 -9.28 -20.59
C GLY A 59 18.24 -9.55 -22.10
N GLN A 60 17.02 -9.66 -22.58
CA GLN A 60 16.69 -10.01 -23.99
C GLN A 60 16.69 -8.81 -24.96
N ASN A 61 17.45 -7.76 -24.71
CA ASN A 61 17.43 -6.50 -25.49
C ASN A 61 16.05 -5.86 -25.63
N ARG A 62 15.13 -6.17 -24.72
CA ARG A 62 13.79 -5.57 -24.66
C ARG A 62 13.81 -4.30 -23.82
N GLY A 63 13.08 -3.28 -24.27
CA GLY A 63 12.80 -2.10 -23.46
C GLY A 63 11.88 -2.43 -22.28
N TRP A 64 11.88 -1.57 -21.26
CA TRP A 64 11.04 -1.77 -20.09
C TRP A 64 9.53 -1.69 -20.43
N GLU A 65 9.12 -0.87 -21.39
CA GLU A 65 7.74 -0.76 -21.88
C GLU A 65 7.28 -2.08 -22.50
N GLU A 66 8.11 -2.66 -23.36
CA GLU A 66 7.81 -3.94 -24.00
C GLU A 66 7.72 -5.07 -22.99
N THR A 67 8.68 -5.13 -22.05
CA THR A 67 8.70 -6.13 -20.98
C THR A 67 7.45 -6.04 -20.11
N ARG A 68 7.06 -4.82 -19.72
CA ARG A 68 5.85 -4.58 -18.95
C ARG A 68 4.59 -4.96 -19.73
N SER A 69 4.52 -4.56 -21.01
CA SER A 69 3.38 -4.88 -21.87
C SER A 69 3.21 -6.39 -22.02
N ASP A 70 4.31 -7.12 -22.25
CA ASP A 70 4.28 -8.58 -22.36
C ASP A 70 3.78 -9.22 -21.05
N TYR A 71 4.26 -8.77 -19.91
CA TYR A 71 3.76 -9.21 -18.61
C TYR A 71 2.27 -8.97 -18.42
N GLU A 72 1.79 -7.75 -18.66
CA GLU A 72 0.39 -7.38 -18.38
C GLU A 72 -0.59 -7.97 -19.39
N THR A 73 -0.21 -8.09 -20.68
CA THR A 73 -1.13 -8.50 -21.75
C THR A 73 -1.07 -9.98 -22.08
N ASN A 74 0.08 -10.62 -21.93
CA ASN A 74 0.29 -12.01 -22.32
C ASN A 74 0.47 -12.94 -21.12
N TRP A 75 1.42 -12.61 -20.23
CA TRP A 75 1.77 -13.49 -19.12
C TRP A 75 0.68 -13.55 -18.05
N LYS A 76 0.35 -12.42 -17.48
CA LYS A 76 -0.57 -12.32 -16.33
C LYS A 76 -1.96 -12.92 -16.60
N PRO A 77 -2.61 -12.70 -17.78
CA PRO A 77 -3.88 -13.35 -18.08
C PRO A 77 -3.77 -14.87 -18.25
N SER A 78 -2.61 -15.38 -18.72
CA SER A 78 -2.36 -16.80 -18.96
C SER A 78 -1.89 -17.55 -17.71
N HIS A 79 -1.46 -16.82 -16.68
CA HIS A 79 -0.94 -17.37 -15.43
C HIS A 79 -1.69 -16.73 -14.26
N PRO A 80 -2.93 -17.14 -13.99
CA PRO A 80 -3.70 -16.62 -12.88
C PRO A 80 -2.97 -16.89 -11.56
N PHE A 81 -2.88 -15.87 -10.73
CA PHE A 81 -2.19 -15.92 -9.45
C PHE A 81 -3.16 -15.48 -8.36
N GLU A 82 -3.55 -16.41 -7.51
CA GLU A 82 -4.46 -16.12 -6.41
C GLU A 82 -3.71 -15.61 -5.17
N ILE A 83 -4.20 -14.53 -4.60
CA ILE A 83 -3.70 -13.99 -3.34
C ILE A 83 -4.73 -14.37 -2.26
N PRO A 84 -4.32 -15.08 -1.20
CA PRO A 84 -5.23 -15.53 -0.15
C PRO A 84 -5.52 -14.40 0.85
N TYR A 85 -6.30 -13.39 0.44
CA TYR A 85 -6.51 -12.16 1.21
C TYR A 85 -6.96 -12.39 2.66
N LYS A 86 -7.80 -13.40 2.92
CA LYS A 86 -8.25 -13.74 4.29
C LYS A 86 -7.12 -14.24 5.19
N GLU A 87 -6.14 -14.94 4.60
CA GLU A 87 -5.02 -15.50 5.34
C GLU A 87 -3.99 -14.43 5.70
N ILE A 88 -3.80 -13.46 4.79
CA ILE A 88 -2.83 -12.37 4.94
C ILE A 88 -3.45 -11.08 5.51
N PHE A 89 -4.71 -11.14 5.90
CA PHE A 89 -5.41 -10.02 6.51
C PHE A 89 -4.90 -9.75 7.94
N ARG A 90 -4.51 -8.51 8.20
CA ARG A 90 -4.08 -8.06 9.52
C ARG A 90 -5.30 -7.71 10.36
N LYS A 91 -5.72 -8.64 11.21
CA LYS A 91 -6.99 -8.60 11.97
C LYS A 91 -7.12 -7.40 12.90
N ASP A 92 -5.99 -6.85 13.38
CA ASP A 92 -5.97 -5.65 14.22
C ASP A 92 -6.52 -4.40 13.50
N THR A 93 -6.60 -4.42 12.16
CA THR A 93 -7.31 -3.41 11.38
C THR A 93 -8.74 -3.18 11.90
N ILE A 94 -9.49 -4.26 12.17
CA ILE A 94 -10.86 -4.14 12.68
C ILE A 94 -10.87 -3.55 14.10
N THR A 95 -9.90 -3.89 14.92
CA THR A 95 -9.76 -3.34 16.28
C THR A 95 -9.55 -1.82 16.22
N ILE A 96 -8.64 -1.36 15.35
CA ILE A 96 -8.38 0.08 15.17
C ILE A 96 -9.62 0.79 14.62
N LEU A 97 -10.29 0.24 13.62
CA LEU A 97 -11.48 0.83 13.01
C LEU A 97 -12.63 0.98 14.00
N LYS A 98 -12.88 -0.04 14.83
CA LYS A 98 -13.87 0.03 15.92
C LYS A 98 -13.52 1.10 16.94
N TRP A 99 -12.26 1.07 17.40
CA TRP A 99 -11.75 2.05 18.35
C TRP A 99 -11.86 3.48 17.80
N ALA A 100 -11.52 3.71 16.55
CA ALA A 100 -11.63 5.03 15.92
C ALA A 100 -13.09 5.53 15.93
N ARG A 101 -14.05 4.67 15.55
CA ARG A 101 -15.47 5.01 15.56
C ARG A 101 -16.01 5.29 16.95
N GLU A 102 -15.63 4.50 17.97
CA GLU A 102 -15.98 4.71 19.36
C GLU A 102 -15.45 6.05 19.90
N ASN A 103 -14.34 6.54 19.35
CA ASN A 103 -13.75 7.84 19.66
C ASN A 103 -14.23 8.98 18.71
N GLY A 104 -15.29 8.75 17.92
CA GLY A 104 -15.89 9.77 17.05
C GLY A 104 -15.03 10.14 15.84
N MET A 105 -14.04 9.32 15.49
CA MET A 105 -13.18 9.54 14.32
C MET A 105 -13.79 8.94 13.06
N LYS A 106 -13.53 9.60 11.93
CA LYS A 106 -13.80 9.07 10.60
C LYS A 106 -12.75 8.05 10.19
N THR A 107 -13.13 7.13 9.32
CA THR A 107 -12.25 6.04 8.86
C THR A 107 -12.26 5.91 7.35
N ALA A 108 -11.10 5.75 6.75
CA ALA A 108 -10.98 5.61 5.30
C ALA A 108 -9.83 4.67 4.88
N VAL A 109 -9.91 4.25 3.62
CA VAL A 109 -8.80 3.59 2.92
C VAL A 109 -8.39 4.46 1.72
N ALA A 110 -7.08 4.61 1.51
CA ALA A 110 -6.46 5.32 0.40
C ALA A 110 -5.41 4.41 -0.27
N SER A 111 -5.79 3.67 -1.31
CA SER A 111 -4.95 2.67 -1.98
C SER A 111 -4.62 3.06 -3.43
N SER A 112 -3.41 2.73 -3.89
CA SER A 112 -3.00 2.87 -5.31
C SER A 112 -3.62 1.81 -6.24
N THR A 113 -4.29 0.81 -5.68
CA THR A 113 -4.97 -0.26 -6.40
C THR A 113 -6.30 0.24 -6.99
N ALA A 114 -6.73 -0.33 -8.12
CA ALA A 114 -8.00 0.02 -8.80
C ALA A 114 -9.21 -0.16 -7.87
N TYR A 115 -10.18 0.75 -7.96
CA TYR A 115 -11.29 0.88 -7.02
C TYR A 115 -12.08 -0.42 -6.82
N GLU A 116 -12.47 -1.07 -7.91
CA GLU A 116 -13.25 -2.31 -7.82
C GLU A 116 -12.45 -3.42 -7.12
N LYS A 117 -11.13 -3.48 -7.34
CA LYS A 117 -10.27 -4.45 -6.66
C LYS A 117 -10.09 -4.14 -5.18
N VAL A 118 -9.94 -2.86 -4.82
CA VAL A 118 -9.93 -2.42 -3.40
C VAL A 118 -11.21 -2.85 -2.72
N LYS A 119 -12.36 -2.56 -3.33
CA LYS A 119 -13.68 -2.89 -2.79
C LYS A 119 -13.88 -4.40 -2.64
N GLU A 120 -13.47 -5.19 -3.65
CA GLU A 120 -13.49 -6.65 -3.59
C GLU A 120 -12.69 -7.17 -2.38
N ILE A 121 -11.42 -6.77 -2.25
CA ILE A 121 -10.54 -7.21 -1.16
C ILE A 121 -11.12 -6.82 0.20
N LEU A 122 -11.49 -5.54 0.39
CA LEU A 122 -12.03 -5.06 1.66
C LEU A 122 -13.37 -5.70 2.03
N THR A 123 -14.17 -6.10 1.03
CA THR A 123 -15.41 -6.88 1.24
C THR A 123 -15.07 -8.29 1.70
N GLU A 124 -14.13 -8.96 1.04
CA GLU A 124 -13.69 -10.31 1.38
C GLU A 124 -13.16 -10.41 2.82
N VAL A 125 -12.39 -9.41 3.27
CA VAL A 125 -11.85 -9.33 4.63
C VAL A 125 -12.78 -8.60 5.62
N GLN A 126 -14.02 -8.28 5.21
CA GLN A 126 -15.09 -7.73 6.04
C GLN A 126 -14.78 -6.36 6.69
N VAL A 127 -13.98 -5.54 6.03
CA VAL A 127 -13.58 -4.21 6.51
C VAL A 127 -14.54 -3.11 6.09
N VAL A 128 -15.21 -3.26 4.93
CA VAL A 128 -16.12 -2.25 4.34
C VAL A 128 -17.14 -1.66 5.33
N PRO A 129 -17.81 -2.45 6.22
CA PRO A 129 -18.82 -1.89 7.13
C PRO A 129 -18.29 -0.86 8.14
N TYR A 130 -16.98 -0.80 8.30
CA TYR A 130 -16.32 0.10 9.24
C TYR A 130 -15.75 1.36 8.59
N LEU A 131 -15.84 1.50 7.26
CA LEU A 131 -15.26 2.61 6.49
C LEU A 131 -16.31 3.66 6.14
N ASP A 132 -15.94 4.93 6.26
CA ASP A 132 -16.71 6.06 5.74
C ASP A 132 -16.37 6.32 4.27
N VAL A 133 -15.10 6.13 3.85
CA VAL A 133 -14.60 6.43 2.50
C VAL A 133 -13.59 5.39 2.03
N ILE A 134 -13.65 5.06 0.74
CA ILE A 134 -12.61 4.33 -0.01
C ILE A 134 -12.17 5.22 -1.16
N THR A 135 -10.88 5.54 -1.24
CA THR A 135 -10.28 6.33 -2.32
C THR A 135 -9.27 5.46 -3.06
N SER A 136 -9.41 5.39 -4.39
CA SER A 136 -8.50 4.68 -5.28
C SER A 136 -7.58 5.66 -6.02
N GLY A 137 -6.33 5.29 -6.15
CA GLY A 137 -5.33 6.01 -6.92
C GLY A 137 -5.59 6.04 -8.43
N GLU A 138 -6.48 5.17 -8.95
CA GLU A 138 -6.81 5.13 -10.38
C GLU A 138 -7.48 6.41 -10.91
N PHE A 139 -8.07 7.19 -10.00
CA PHE A 139 -8.73 8.46 -10.35
C PHE A 139 -7.79 9.66 -10.39
N PHE A 140 -6.50 9.44 -10.18
CA PHE A 140 -5.49 10.50 -10.13
C PHE A 140 -4.45 10.32 -11.23
N GLU A 141 -4.04 11.43 -11.83
CA GLU A 141 -2.99 11.45 -12.85
C GLU A 141 -1.64 10.93 -12.31
N ARG A 142 -1.37 11.22 -11.04
CA ARG A 142 -0.14 10.82 -10.35
C ARG A 142 -0.44 9.94 -9.16
N SER A 143 0.28 8.83 -9.06
CA SER A 143 0.26 7.95 -7.90
C SER A 143 1.15 8.47 -6.77
N LYS A 144 1.06 7.87 -5.57
CA LYS A 144 2.02 8.06 -4.47
C LYS A 144 3.46 8.01 -5.04
N PRO A 145 4.35 8.92 -4.69
CA PRO A 145 4.35 9.84 -3.54
C PRO A 145 3.67 11.20 -3.77
N ASP A 146 2.80 11.36 -4.79
CA ASP A 146 1.95 12.55 -4.92
C ASP A 146 0.89 12.53 -3.81
N PRO A 147 0.66 13.66 -3.07
CA PRO A 147 -0.25 13.70 -1.96
C PRO A 147 -1.75 13.69 -2.35
N ALA A 148 -2.07 13.77 -3.63
CA ALA A 148 -3.43 14.01 -4.13
C ALA A 148 -4.45 13.00 -3.57
N ILE A 149 -4.11 11.72 -3.45
CA ILE A 149 -5.00 10.69 -2.92
C ILE A 149 -5.37 10.96 -1.45
N TYR A 150 -4.40 11.36 -0.61
CA TYR A 150 -4.63 11.66 0.80
C TYR A 150 -5.40 12.95 0.99
N LEU A 151 -5.06 14.00 0.22
CA LEU A 151 -5.78 15.27 0.22
C LEU A 151 -7.25 15.06 -0.17
N LYS A 152 -7.50 14.27 -1.21
CA LYS A 152 -8.86 13.95 -1.66
C LYS A 152 -9.63 13.12 -0.64
N THR A 153 -8.97 12.17 0.01
CA THR A 153 -9.60 11.36 1.06
C THR A 153 -10.04 12.25 2.23
N ALA A 154 -9.17 13.14 2.69
CA ALA A 154 -9.50 14.09 3.76
C ALA A 154 -10.64 15.04 3.36
N GLU A 155 -10.64 15.55 2.12
CA GLU A 155 -11.71 16.37 1.55
C GLU A 155 -13.07 15.66 1.60
N VAL A 156 -13.13 14.41 1.11
CA VAL A 156 -14.36 13.60 1.08
C VAL A 156 -14.85 13.27 2.51
N LEU A 157 -13.93 13.02 3.44
CA LEU A 157 -14.27 12.86 4.86
C LEU A 157 -14.76 14.17 5.52
N GLY A 158 -14.52 15.32 4.92
CA GLY A 158 -14.80 16.63 5.51
C GLY A 158 -13.89 16.96 6.69
N VAL A 159 -12.64 16.50 6.66
CA VAL A 159 -11.64 16.65 7.74
C VAL A 159 -10.41 17.36 7.18
N SER A 160 -9.82 18.29 7.94
CA SER A 160 -8.55 18.90 7.56
C SER A 160 -7.41 17.85 7.57
N PRO A 161 -6.49 17.86 6.59
CA PRO A 161 -5.37 16.91 6.57
C PRO A 161 -4.58 16.85 7.88
N GLY A 162 -4.31 18.01 8.52
CA GLY A 162 -3.62 18.08 9.82
C GLY A 162 -4.38 17.44 11.01
N ASP A 163 -5.67 17.13 10.82
CA ASP A 163 -6.50 16.40 11.79
C ASP A 163 -6.60 14.88 11.43
N CYS A 164 -5.88 14.42 10.41
CA CYS A 164 -5.83 13.02 10.00
C CYS A 164 -4.54 12.34 10.46
N VAL A 165 -4.65 11.06 10.79
CA VAL A 165 -3.49 10.17 10.91
C VAL A 165 -3.57 9.11 9.80
N ALA A 166 -2.48 8.96 9.06
CA ALA A 166 -2.30 7.92 8.05
C ALA A 166 -1.51 6.75 8.62
N ILE A 167 -1.88 5.53 8.25
CA ILE A 167 -1.11 4.31 8.52
C ILE A 167 -0.59 3.80 7.17
N GLU A 168 0.73 3.68 7.05
CA GLU A 168 1.45 3.35 5.82
C GLU A 168 2.63 2.45 6.10
N ASP A 169 3.07 1.69 5.09
CA ASP A 169 4.25 0.84 5.18
C ASP A 169 5.36 1.28 4.21
N SER A 170 5.00 1.90 3.09
CA SER A 170 5.91 2.17 1.97
C SER A 170 6.50 3.58 1.99
N THR A 171 7.74 3.74 1.49
CA THR A 171 8.37 5.05 1.29
C THR A 171 7.49 6.02 0.50
N ALA A 172 6.84 5.51 -0.57
CA ALA A 172 6.00 6.34 -1.43
C ALA A 172 4.73 6.81 -0.71
N GLY A 173 4.10 5.93 0.06
CA GLY A 173 2.90 6.24 0.79
C GLY A 173 3.15 7.15 1.99
N ILE A 174 4.19 6.87 2.78
CA ILE A 174 4.64 7.74 3.89
C ILE A 174 4.92 9.16 3.38
N THR A 175 5.65 9.25 2.24
CA THR A 175 5.94 10.55 1.61
C THR A 175 4.66 11.26 1.16
N ALA A 176 3.69 10.54 0.57
CA ALA A 176 2.43 11.11 0.12
C ALA A 176 1.60 11.66 1.28
N ALA A 177 1.44 10.88 2.36
CA ALA A 177 0.69 11.28 3.55
C ALA A 177 1.35 12.46 4.28
N SER A 178 2.67 12.43 4.44
CA SER A 178 3.45 13.53 5.02
C SER A 178 3.32 14.82 4.21
N ARG A 179 3.43 14.74 2.87
CA ARG A 179 3.23 15.90 1.98
C ARG A 179 1.80 16.43 1.98
N ALA A 180 0.82 15.59 2.29
CA ALA A 180 -0.55 16.02 2.49
C ALA A 180 -0.73 16.78 3.81
N GLY A 181 0.27 16.84 4.68
CA GLY A 181 0.22 17.49 5.99
C GLY A 181 -0.48 16.64 7.06
N MET A 182 -0.57 15.33 6.86
CA MET A 182 -1.12 14.39 7.84
C MET A 182 -0.04 13.96 8.84
N LYS A 183 -0.48 13.48 10.00
CA LYS A 183 0.37 12.66 10.85
C LYS A 183 0.52 11.27 10.23
N VAL A 184 1.72 10.70 10.31
CA VAL A 184 2.02 9.40 9.69
C VAL A 184 2.57 8.45 10.75
N ILE A 185 1.90 7.30 10.91
CA ILE A 185 2.42 6.15 11.66
C ILE A 185 2.83 5.09 10.64
N ALA A 186 4.13 4.78 10.59
CA ALA A 186 4.66 3.78 9.68
C ALA A 186 4.56 2.39 10.29
N LEU A 187 3.92 1.45 9.58
CA LEU A 187 4.00 0.03 9.88
C LEU A 187 5.31 -0.51 9.32
N LYS A 188 6.18 -1.02 10.19
CA LYS A 188 7.49 -1.53 9.79
C LYS A 188 7.36 -2.79 8.94
N ASP A 189 8.11 -2.79 7.86
CA ASP A 189 8.38 -3.98 7.08
C ASP A 189 9.87 -4.03 6.71
N ASP A 190 10.64 -4.75 7.48
CA ASP A 190 12.09 -4.83 7.30
C ASP A 190 12.51 -5.77 6.15
N ARG A 191 11.54 -6.47 5.52
CA ARG A 191 11.80 -7.29 4.34
C ARG A 191 12.22 -6.46 3.13
N PHE A 192 11.80 -5.18 3.07
CA PHE A 192 11.87 -4.38 1.84
C PHE A 192 12.71 -3.10 1.95
N GLY A 193 13.27 -2.77 3.10
CA GLY A 193 14.16 -1.61 3.28
C GLY A 193 13.51 -0.26 2.94
N PHE A 194 12.23 -0.08 3.25
CA PHE A 194 11.51 1.17 3.06
C PHE A 194 12.10 2.30 3.90
N ASP A 195 12.24 3.49 3.31
CA ASP A 195 12.58 4.71 4.04
C ASP A 195 11.35 5.25 4.76
N ARG A 196 11.43 5.30 6.08
CA ARG A 196 10.37 5.74 6.99
C ARG A 196 10.69 7.08 7.66
N SER A 197 11.74 7.76 7.24
CA SER A 197 12.25 9.00 7.86
C SER A 197 11.24 10.15 7.93
N LEU A 198 10.20 10.13 7.09
CA LEU A 198 9.11 11.11 7.07
C LEU A 198 7.89 10.70 7.91
N ALA A 199 7.93 9.55 8.58
CA ALA A 199 6.89 9.17 9.54
C ALA A 199 7.06 9.92 10.87
N ASP A 200 5.97 10.24 11.53
CA ASP A 200 5.97 10.85 12.87
C ASP A 200 6.22 9.79 13.97
N ASP A 201 5.86 8.53 13.70
CA ASP A 201 6.10 7.38 14.58
C ASP A 201 6.13 6.07 13.79
N GLU A 202 6.66 5.00 14.40
CA GLU A 202 6.78 3.67 13.79
C GLU A 202 6.22 2.60 14.72
N ILE A 203 5.51 1.61 14.14
CA ILE A 203 4.95 0.46 14.85
C ILE A 203 5.43 -0.85 14.23
N ASP A 204 5.64 -1.87 15.04
CA ASP A 204 6.01 -3.22 14.58
C ASP A 204 4.78 -4.02 14.11
N SER A 205 3.61 -3.72 14.71
CA SER A 205 2.33 -4.33 14.34
C SER A 205 1.19 -3.32 14.43
N LEU A 206 0.07 -3.58 13.74
CA LEU A 206 -1.15 -2.77 13.90
C LEU A 206 -1.70 -2.81 15.33
N GLY A 207 -1.40 -3.87 16.10
CA GLY A 207 -1.79 -3.97 17.51
C GLY A 207 -1.21 -2.84 18.37
N ASP A 208 -0.08 -2.27 17.98
CA ASP A 208 0.61 -1.20 18.71
C ASP A 208 0.03 0.20 18.40
N PHE A 209 -0.82 0.31 17.37
CA PHE A 209 -1.29 1.60 16.84
C PHE A 209 -1.91 2.50 17.91
N ILE A 210 -2.81 1.98 18.74
CA ILE A 210 -3.57 2.81 19.69
C ILE A 210 -2.63 3.46 20.71
N GLU A 211 -1.65 2.72 21.22
CA GLU A 211 -0.66 3.25 22.16
C GLU A 211 0.20 4.31 21.52
N HIS A 212 0.72 4.06 20.31
CA HIS A 212 1.55 5.01 19.57
C HIS A 212 0.77 6.26 19.16
N TYR A 213 -0.48 6.10 18.70
CA TYR A 213 -1.37 7.23 18.44
C TYR A 213 -1.57 8.11 19.67
N GLN A 214 -1.80 7.53 20.85
CA GLN A 214 -1.97 8.30 22.09
C GLN A 214 -0.70 9.10 22.46
N ARG A 215 0.47 8.52 22.25
CA ARG A 215 1.75 9.24 22.43
C ARG A 215 1.90 10.38 21.44
N LEU A 216 1.48 10.17 20.19
CA LEU A 216 1.60 11.15 19.11
C LEU A 216 0.76 12.39 19.34
N ILE A 217 -0.46 12.25 19.86
CA ILE A 217 -1.36 13.39 20.10
C ILE A 217 -1.09 14.13 21.41
N ASN A 218 -0.30 13.56 22.32
CA ASN A 218 0.06 14.16 23.60
C ASN A 218 1.44 14.85 23.57
N LYS A 219 2.14 14.86 22.42
CA LYS A 219 3.36 15.62 22.16
C LYS A 219 3.01 17.04 21.69
#